data_60b4274b81ff2bfcf69a92062b351730
#
_entry.id   60b4274b81ff2bfcf69a92062b351730
#
_cell.length_a   1.000
_cell.length_b   1.000
_cell.length_c   1.000
_cell.angle_alpha   90.00
_cell.angle_beta   90.00
_cell.angle_gamma   90.00
#
_symmetry.space_group_name_H-M   'P 1'
#
loop_
_entity.id
_entity.type
_entity.pdbx_description
1 polymer ?
#
loop_
_entity_poly.entity_id
_entity_poly.type
_entity_poly.pdbx_seq_one_letter_code
_entity_poly.pdbx_strand_id
1 'polypeptide(L)'
;MLGLMQDWPLLCHRIIEHAAKYHGTQEVVTRSVEGPIHRTNYAQIHARALKVSQRLDRDGIKLGDRVATIAWNTWRHLEAWYGIMGIGAICHTVNPRLFPDQIAWIINHAEDRVVMTDLTFI
;
A
#
# COMPACT_ATOMS: atom_id res chain seq x y z
N MET A 1 35.61 13.02 -4.16
CA MET A 1 35.70 11.54 -3.99
C MET A 1 34.31 11.06 -3.61
N LEU A 2 33.72 10.16 -4.39
CA LEU A 2 32.51 9.47 -3.99
C LEU A 2 32.86 8.52 -2.84
N GLY A 3 32.03 8.47 -1.80
CA GLY A 3 32.23 7.53 -0.68
C GLY A 3 32.06 6.08 -1.12
N LEU A 4 32.34 5.14 -0.21
CA LEU A 4 32.18 3.70 -0.44
C LEU A 4 30.72 3.23 -0.29
N MET A 5 29.74 4.15 -0.23
CA MET A 5 28.33 3.80 -0.17
C MET A 5 27.84 3.32 -1.55
N GLN A 6 26.89 2.40 -1.51
CA GLN A 6 26.22 1.95 -2.73
C GLN A 6 25.48 3.11 -3.38
N ASP A 7 25.59 3.21 -4.69
CA ASP A 7 24.72 4.06 -5.50
C ASP A 7 23.38 3.34 -5.74
N TRP A 8 22.61 3.26 -4.68
CA TRP A 8 21.36 2.50 -4.63
C TRP A 8 20.26 3.32 -3.96
N PRO A 9 19.12 3.57 -4.62
CA PRO A 9 18.04 4.32 -4.02
C PRO A 9 17.33 3.50 -2.93
N LEU A 10 17.19 4.10 -1.74
CA LEU A 10 16.46 3.52 -0.61
C LEU A 10 14.95 3.78 -0.77
N LEU A 11 14.30 3.02 -1.64
CA LEU A 11 12.89 3.14 -1.95
C LEU A 11 12.06 2.06 -1.21
N CYS A 12 10.91 2.43 -0.69
CA CYS A 12 10.06 1.53 0.12
C CYS A 12 9.68 0.24 -0.62
N HIS A 13 9.40 0.30 -1.92
CA HIS A 13 9.01 -0.89 -2.68
C HIS A 13 10.13 -1.93 -2.79
N ARG A 14 11.40 -1.54 -2.58
CA ARG A 14 12.53 -2.48 -2.55
C ARG A 14 12.43 -3.50 -1.43
N ILE A 15 11.71 -3.18 -0.36
CA ILE A 15 11.48 -4.10 0.76
C ILE A 15 10.65 -5.30 0.31
N ILE A 16 9.53 -5.07 -0.38
CA ILE A 16 8.69 -6.17 -0.87
C ILE A 16 9.34 -6.92 -2.04
N GLU A 17 10.12 -6.25 -2.89
CA GLU A 17 10.92 -6.91 -3.93
C GLU A 17 11.91 -7.89 -3.32
N HIS A 18 12.64 -7.46 -2.28
CA HIS A 18 13.57 -8.32 -1.53
C HIS A 18 12.83 -9.51 -0.91
N ALA A 19 11.72 -9.25 -0.21
CA ALA A 19 10.93 -10.30 0.41
C ALA A 19 10.40 -11.31 -0.61
N ALA A 20 9.92 -10.85 -1.76
CA ALA A 20 9.44 -11.72 -2.83
C ALA A 20 10.56 -12.57 -3.45
N LYS A 21 11.76 -11.98 -3.61
CA LYS A 21 12.90 -12.65 -4.23
C LYS A 21 13.53 -13.72 -3.33
N TYR A 22 13.75 -13.41 -2.06
CA TYR A 22 14.52 -14.25 -1.15
C TYR A 22 13.67 -15.05 -0.15
N HIS A 23 12.43 -14.60 0.08
CA HIS A 23 11.48 -15.18 1.02
C HIS A 23 10.10 -15.36 0.40
N GLY A 24 10.03 -15.54 -0.93
CA GLY A 24 8.78 -15.53 -1.69
C GLY A 24 7.74 -16.54 -1.22
N THR A 25 8.16 -17.70 -0.72
CA THR A 25 7.29 -18.75 -0.19
C THR A 25 6.89 -18.54 1.27
N GLN A 26 7.50 -17.57 1.97
CA GLN A 26 7.16 -17.30 3.37
C GLN A 26 5.70 -16.87 3.47
N GLU A 27 4.96 -17.57 4.31
CA GLU A 27 3.52 -17.37 4.48
C GLU A 27 3.23 -16.05 5.19
N VAL A 28 2.16 -15.38 4.72
CA VAL A 28 1.54 -14.22 5.35
C VAL A 28 0.10 -14.59 5.67
N VAL A 29 -0.25 -14.56 6.96
CA VAL A 29 -1.57 -14.95 7.45
C VAL A 29 -2.33 -13.72 7.90
N THR A 30 -3.54 -13.57 7.40
CA THR A 30 -4.44 -12.47 7.79
C THR A 30 -5.75 -13.02 8.35
N ARG A 31 -6.13 -12.52 9.51
CA ARG A 31 -7.51 -12.62 10.00
C ARG A 31 -8.31 -11.46 9.40
N SER A 32 -9.12 -11.74 8.39
CA SER A 32 -10.02 -10.73 7.83
C SER A 32 -11.26 -10.53 8.74
N VAL A 33 -11.90 -9.38 8.64
CA VAL A 33 -13.13 -9.06 9.37
C VAL A 33 -14.34 -9.75 8.70
N GLU A 34 -14.33 -9.78 7.37
CA GLU A 34 -15.47 -10.22 6.57
C GLU A 34 -15.46 -11.72 6.21
N GLY A 35 -14.44 -12.45 6.61
CA GLY A 35 -14.32 -13.84 6.13
C GLY A 35 -13.34 -14.70 6.92
N PRO A 36 -13.00 -15.86 6.38
CA PRO A 36 -12.07 -16.78 7.01
C PRO A 36 -10.65 -16.23 7.07
N ILE A 37 -9.78 -16.93 7.78
CA ILE A 37 -8.33 -16.65 7.74
C ILE A 37 -7.85 -16.81 6.30
N HIS A 38 -7.24 -15.75 5.79
CA HIS A 38 -6.61 -15.74 4.47
C HIS A 38 -5.11 -16.01 4.60
N ARG A 39 -4.59 -16.88 3.73
CA ARG A 39 -3.19 -17.24 3.66
C ARG A 39 -2.64 -16.93 2.28
N THR A 40 -1.54 -16.24 2.24
CA THR A 40 -0.81 -15.86 1.02
C THR A 40 0.68 -15.91 1.31
N ASN A 41 1.51 -15.41 0.39
CA ASN A 41 2.96 -15.34 0.57
C ASN A 41 3.52 -14.06 -0.06
N TYR A 42 4.80 -13.75 0.21
CA TYR A 42 5.42 -12.51 -0.27
C TYR A 42 5.48 -12.41 -1.80
N ALA A 43 5.68 -13.53 -2.51
CA ALA A 43 5.69 -13.50 -3.97
C ALA A 43 4.32 -13.10 -4.52
N GLN A 44 3.24 -13.61 -3.95
CA GLN A 44 1.87 -13.26 -4.35
C GLN A 44 1.53 -11.82 -4.00
N ILE A 45 1.89 -11.35 -2.79
CA ILE A 45 1.68 -9.96 -2.37
C ILE A 45 2.39 -9.01 -3.34
N HIS A 46 3.65 -9.27 -3.67
CA HIS A 46 4.40 -8.45 -4.62
C HIS A 46 3.73 -8.41 -6.00
N ALA A 47 3.36 -9.57 -6.54
CA ALA A 47 2.69 -9.64 -7.84
C ALA A 47 1.35 -8.86 -7.86
N ARG A 48 0.62 -8.87 -6.75
CA ARG A 48 -0.63 -8.13 -6.61
C ARG A 48 -0.40 -6.65 -6.38
N ALA A 49 0.62 -6.26 -5.63
CA ALA A 49 1.02 -4.86 -5.47
C ALA A 49 1.35 -4.21 -6.83
N LEU A 50 2.03 -4.93 -7.73
CA LEU A 50 2.28 -4.46 -9.10
C LEU A 50 0.98 -4.22 -9.89
N LYS A 51 -0.06 -5.03 -9.67
CA LYS A 51 -1.39 -4.80 -10.29
C LYS A 51 -2.06 -3.54 -9.73
N VAL A 52 -1.90 -3.27 -8.44
CA VAL A 52 -2.37 -2.01 -7.84
C VAL A 52 -1.65 -0.81 -8.48
N SER A 53 -0.33 -0.89 -8.61
CA SER A 53 0.47 0.13 -9.30
C SER A 53 -0.04 0.40 -10.72
N GLN A 54 -0.25 -0.65 -11.50
CA GLN A 54 -0.77 -0.54 -12.89
C GLN A 54 -2.17 0.07 -12.94
N ARG A 55 -3.01 -0.26 -11.96
CA ARG A 55 -4.37 0.32 -11.90
C ARG A 55 -4.31 1.81 -11.60
N LEU A 56 -3.54 2.21 -10.60
CA LEU A 56 -3.37 3.61 -10.23
C LEU A 56 -2.77 4.45 -11.37
N ASP A 57 -1.79 3.91 -12.09
CA ASP A 57 -1.23 4.59 -13.26
C ASP A 57 -2.27 4.81 -14.36
N ARG A 58 -3.11 3.80 -14.65
CA ARG A 58 -4.26 3.94 -15.59
C ARG A 58 -5.27 4.98 -15.12
N ASP A 59 -5.51 5.09 -13.82
CA ASP A 59 -6.41 6.07 -13.22
C ASP A 59 -5.78 7.47 -13.16
N GLY A 60 -4.55 7.63 -13.68
CA GLY A 60 -3.88 8.90 -13.82
C GLY A 60 -3.16 9.41 -12.57
N ILE A 61 -2.91 8.55 -11.59
CA ILE A 61 -2.12 8.88 -10.40
C ILE A 61 -0.66 9.06 -10.80
N LYS A 62 -0.04 10.14 -10.34
CA LYS A 62 1.32 10.56 -10.67
C LYS A 62 2.23 10.58 -9.45
N LEU A 63 3.53 10.69 -9.70
CA LEU A 63 4.55 10.90 -8.66
C LEU A 63 4.13 12.05 -7.73
N GLY A 64 4.10 11.77 -6.43
CA GLY A 64 3.74 12.73 -5.40
C GLY A 64 2.24 12.92 -5.15
N ASP A 65 1.36 12.32 -5.97
CA ASP A 65 -0.07 12.29 -5.66
C ASP A 65 -0.32 11.48 -4.37
N ARG A 66 -1.33 11.89 -3.61
CA ARG A 66 -1.73 11.21 -2.38
C ARG A 66 -2.88 10.25 -2.67
N VAL A 67 -2.73 9.04 -2.15
CA VAL A 67 -3.74 8.00 -2.17
C VAL A 67 -4.04 7.60 -0.73
N ALA A 68 -5.23 7.93 -0.24
CA ALA A 68 -5.65 7.57 1.10
C ALA A 68 -6.01 6.09 1.20
N THR A 69 -5.73 5.49 2.35
CA THR A 69 -6.19 4.16 2.70
C THR A 69 -6.93 4.20 4.04
N ILE A 70 -8.16 3.68 4.07
CA ILE A 70 -8.96 3.46 5.29
C ILE A 70 -9.22 1.95 5.36
N ALA A 71 -8.31 1.24 5.99
CA ALA A 71 -8.31 -0.22 5.89
C ALA A 71 -7.79 -0.89 7.17
N TRP A 72 -8.24 -2.12 7.38
CA TRP A 72 -7.68 -3.01 8.39
C TRP A 72 -6.30 -3.53 7.97
N ASN A 73 -5.53 -4.03 8.93
CA ASN A 73 -4.21 -4.63 8.69
C ASN A 73 -4.35 -6.01 8.02
N THR A 74 -4.65 -6.00 6.72
CA THR A 74 -4.85 -7.20 5.91
C THR A 74 -3.83 -7.28 4.78
N TRP A 75 -3.78 -8.45 4.10
CA TRP A 75 -2.97 -8.61 2.89
C TRP A 75 -3.33 -7.57 1.81
N ARG A 76 -4.62 -7.20 1.67
CA ARG A 76 -5.09 -6.17 0.72
C ARG A 76 -4.48 -4.82 0.99
N HIS A 77 -4.43 -4.43 2.28
CA HIS A 77 -3.80 -3.17 2.67
C HIS A 77 -2.29 -3.18 2.41
N LEU A 78 -1.64 -4.31 2.65
CA LEU A 78 -0.21 -4.48 2.34
C LEU A 78 0.07 -4.39 0.83
N GLU A 79 -0.78 -5.01 -0.01
CA GLU A 79 -0.73 -4.89 -1.47
C GLU A 79 -0.94 -3.43 -1.93
N ALA A 80 -1.93 -2.74 -1.35
CA ALA A 80 -2.20 -1.33 -1.63
C ALA A 80 -1.00 -0.44 -1.26
N TRP A 81 -0.43 -0.63 -0.08
CA TRP A 81 0.72 0.11 0.39
C TRP A 81 1.90 0.07 -0.60
N TYR A 82 2.34 -1.13 -0.92
CA TYR A 82 3.46 -1.30 -1.84
C TYR A 82 3.11 -0.90 -3.27
N GLY A 83 1.86 -1.08 -3.68
CA GLY A 83 1.40 -0.65 -4.99
C GLY A 83 1.38 0.87 -5.17
N ILE A 84 0.93 1.61 -4.16
CA ILE A 84 0.93 3.07 -4.14
C ILE A 84 2.37 3.61 -4.17
N MET A 85 3.19 3.14 -3.24
CA MET A 85 4.59 3.59 -3.15
C MET A 85 5.44 3.14 -4.35
N GLY A 86 5.04 2.05 -5.03
CA GLY A 86 5.74 1.51 -6.19
C GLY A 86 5.75 2.43 -7.41
N ILE A 87 4.77 3.31 -7.54
CA ILE A 87 4.71 4.34 -8.60
C ILE A 87 5.17 5.73 -8.11
N GLY A 88 5.69 5.81 -6.89
CA GLY A 88 6.13 7.08 -6.28
C GLY A 88 4.99 7.96 -5.78
N ALA A 89 3.77 7.43 -5.67
CA ALA A 89 2.67 8.10 -5.00
C ALA A 89 2.84 8.00 -3.47
N ILE A 90 2.18 8.88 -2.74
CA ILE A 90 2.21 8.94 -1.29
C ILE A 90 1.07 8.07 -0.74
N CYS A 91 1.41 7.03 0.01
CA CYS A 91 0.42 6.24 0.72
C CYS A 91 0.02 6.96 2.02
N HIS A 92 -1.17 7.55 2.01
CA HIS A 92 -1.73 8.29 3.15
C HIS A 92 -2.66 7.38 3.95
N THR A 93 -2.17 6.83 5.05
CA THR A 93 -2.96 5.95 5.91
C THR A 93 -3.81 6.76 6.88
N VAL A 94 -5.12 6.62 6.78
CA VAL A 94 -6.09 7.31 7.64
C VAL A 94 -6.62 6.35 8.69
N ASN A 95 -6.63 6.78 9.94
CA ASN A 95 -7.12 5.96 11.04
C ASN A 95 -8.66 5.80 10.97
N PRO A 96 -9.18 4.58 10.77
CA PRO A 96 -10.62 4.35 10.64
C PRO A 96 -11.44 4.57 11.92
N ARG A 97 -10.77 4.80 13.05
CA ARG A 97 -11.43 5.04 14.35
C ARG A 97 -11.67 6.52 14.65
N LEU A 98 -11.28 7.41 13.75
CA LEU A 98 -11.59 8.84 13.87
C LEU A 98 -13.07 9.09 13.56
N PHE A 99 -13.59 10.22 14.06
CA PHE A 99 -14.94 10.65 13.70
C PHE A 99 -15.02 11.01 12.20
N PRO A 100 -16.18 10.81 11.55
CA PRO A 100 -16.36 11.06 10.12
C PRO A 100 -15.89 12.46 9.67
N ASP A 101 -16.20 13.49 10.45
CA ASP A 101 -15.81 14.88 10.12
C ASP A 101 -14.30 15.06 10.13
N GLN A 102 -13.58 14.37 11.03
CA GLN A 102 -12.12 14.39 11.07
C GLN A 102 -11.53 13.67 9.87
N ILE A 103 -12.08 12.52 9.49
CA ILE A 103 -11.66 11.77 8.29
C ILE A 103 -11.87 12.63 7.05
N ALA A 104 -13.04 13.23 6.90
CA ALA A 104 -13.35 14.11 5.77
C ALA A 104 -12.39 15.30 5.72
N TRP A 105 -12.11 15.95 6.85
CA TRP A 105 -11.17 17.05 6.91
C TRP A 105 -9.75 16.62 6.51
N ILE A 106 -9.26 15.48 7.03
CA ILE A 106 -7.91 14.96 6.75
C ILE A 106 -7.75 14.67 5.25
N ILE A 107 -8.73 13.98 4.64
CA ILE A 107 -8.70 13.61 3.21
C ILE A 107 -8.70 14.88 2.34
N ASN A 108 -9.56 15.85 2.66
CA ASN A 108 -9.64 17.11 1.92
C ASN A 108 -8.37 17.94 2.11
N HIS A 109 -7.85 18.04 3.32
CA HIS A 109 -6.64 18.80 3.63
C HIS A 109 -5.40 18.21 2.93
N ALA A 110 -5.31 16.89 2.87
CA ALA A 110 -4.24 16.21 2.16
C ALA A 110 -4.42 16.24 0.63
N GLU A 111 -5.59 16.66 0.14
CA GLU A 111 -5.95 16.61 -1.29
C GLU A 111 -5.76 15.21 -1.88
N ASP A 112 -6.25 14.19 -1.17
CA ASP A 112 -6.17 12.81 -1.64
C ASP A 112 -6.92 12.63 -2.96
N ARG A 113 -6.25 12.05 -3.96
CA ARG A 113 -6.80 11.83 -5.30
C ARG A 113 -7.70 10.59 -5.37
N VAL A 114 -7.40 9.60 -4.56
CA VAL A 114 -8.11 8.33 -4.47
C VAL A 114 -8.19 7.91 -3.01
N VAL A 115 -9.30 7.32 -2.62
CA VAL A 115 -9.47 6.65 -1.31
C VAL A 115 -9.72 5.17 -1.55
N MET A 116 -8.85 4.34 -1.00
CA MET A 116 -9.02 2.89 -0.93
C MET A 116 -9.56 2.53 0.44
N THR A 117 -10.70 1.84 0.50
CA THR A 117 -11.32 1.50 1.78
C THR A 117 -11.78 0.05 1.83
N ASP A 118 -11.73 -0.56 3.01
CA ASP A 118 -12.43 -1.82 3.27
C ASP A 118 -13.94 -1.59 3.37
N LEU A 119 -14.73 -2.57 2.90
CA LEU A 119 -16.20 -2.47 2.88
C LEU A 119 -16.83 -2.23 4.25
N THR A 120 -16.12 -2.57 5.33
CA THR A 120 -16.57 -2.34 6.70
C THR A 120 -16.59 -0.86 7.13
N PHE A 121 -16.06 0.03 6.29
CA PHE A 121 -16.01 1.48 6.55
C PHE A 121 -16.86 2.31 5.57
N ILE A 122 -17.77 1.65 4.84
CA ILE A 122 -18.69 2.28 3.89
C ILE A 122 -20.10 2.33 4.47
#